data_eff85f309cdddc3f5f66ce48841e3165
#
_entry.id   eff85f309cdddc3f5f66ce48841e3165
#
_cell.length_a   1.000
_cell.length_b   1.000
_cell.length_c   1.000
_cell.angle_alpha   90.00
_cell.angle_beta   90.00
_cell.angle_gamma   90.00
#
_symmetry.space_group_name_H-M   'P 1'
#
loop_
_entity.id
_entity.type
_entity.pdbx_description
1 polymer ?
#
loop_
_entity_poly.entity_id
_entity_poly.type
_entity_poly.pdbx_seq_one_letter_code
_entity_poly.pdbx_strand_id
1 'polypeptide(L)'
;MGSSDVDFFIHSYYEFKLFGVTLSINTTMVTTVIVCLILLALILFARYEIMKDYDEPNVVQNVVEMIVEKMDAMVVSNMGIHAKKYLNYVEALMAFIFLSNISGLFGLRPPTADFGTTFGLALITFVMIEYAWIKTKGFGIIKDLLDPFPVFLPINIISEFATPVSMSLRLFGNVRAGTIMLGLWYALMPWFTKIGIPAFLHAYFDFFSGAIQTYVFGMLTMVFISNRYD
;
A
#
# COMPACT_ATOMS: atom_id res chain seq x y z
N MET A 1 26.38 23.41 -20.43
CA MET A 1 25.74 23.12 -19.15
C MET A 1 24.53 22.27 -19.49
N GLY A 2 24.66 20.93 -19.34
CA GLY A 2 23.58 20.00 -19.71
C GLY A 2 22.43 20.17 -18.74
N SER A 3 21.24 20.41 -19.27
CA SER A 3 20.00 20.25 -18.55
C SER A 3 19.95 18.79 -18.10
N SER A 4 20.07 18.51 -16.81
CA SER A 4 19.73 17.22 -16.26
C SER A 4 18.20 17.12 -16.39
N ASP A 5 17.73 16.62 -17.52
CA ASP A 5 16.33 16.27 -17.68
C ASP A 5 15.98 15.25 -16.61
N VAL A 6 15.17 15.68 -15.64
CA VAL A 6 14.64 14.78 -14.62
C VAL A 6 13.65 13.88 -15.34
N ASP A 7 14.05 12.65 -15.59
CA ASP A 7 13.25 11.69 -16.32
C ASP A 7 12.20 11.07 -15.40
N PHE A 8 10.95 11.48 -15.59
CA PHE A 8 9.78 10.97 -14.84
C PHE A 8 9.12 9.75 -15.52
N PHE A 9 9.63 9.30 -16.68
CA PHE A 9 9.03 8.22 -17.44
C PHE A 9 9.39 6.84 -16.88
N ILE A 10 8.52 5.88 -17.18
CA ILE A 10 8.75 4.47 -16.88
C ILE A 10 9.63 3.91 -17.98
N HIS A 11 10.85 3.48 -17.64
CA HIS A 11 11.72 2.78 -18.58
C HIS A 11 11.30 1.32 -18.70
N SER A 12 11.03 0.89 -19.93
CA SER A 12 10.86 -0.53 -20.26
C SER A 12 12.22 -1.14 -20.54
N TYR A 13 12.61 -2.19 -19.81
CA TYR A 13 13.84 -2.92 -20.06
C TYR A 13 13.66 -3.98 -21.15
N TYR A 14 12.50 -4.59 -21.23
CA TYR A 14 12.20 -5.65 -22.18
C TYR A 14 10.73 -5.66 -22.55
N GLU A 15 10.45 -5.74 -23.86
CA GLU A 15 9.08 -5.81 -24.36
C GLU A 15 8.86 -7.17 -25.03
N PHE A 16 7.82 -7.89 -24.64
CA PHE A 16 7.41 -9.12 -25.30
C PHE A 16 5.91 -9.11 -25.58
N LYS A 17 5.53 -9.75 -26.67
CA LYS A 17 4.13 -9.88 -27.08
C LYS A 17 3.58 -11.21 -26.60
N LEU A 18 2.56 -11.17 -25.76
CA LEU A 18 1.82 -12.34 -25.31
C LEU A 18 0.33 -12.16 -25.66
N PHE A 19 -0.24 -13.09 -26.43
CA PHE A 19 -1.66 -13.03 -26.87
C PHE A 19 -2.09 -11.70 -27.52
N GLY A 20 -1.20 -11.03 -28.26
CA GLY A 20 -1.49 -9.77 -28.94
C GLY A 20 -1.39 -8.51 -28.05
N VAL A 21 -1.07 -8.68 -26.76
CA VAL A 21 -0.80 -7.58 -25.82
C VAL A 21 0.71 -7.43 -25.66
N THR A 22 1.24 -6.21 -25.82
CA THR A 22 2.64 -5.90 -25.52
C THR A 22 2.81 -5.77 -24.02
N LEU A 23 3.53 -6.73 -23.42
CA LEU A 23 3.93 -6.68 -22.02
C LEU A 23 5.36 -6.15 -21.94
N SER A 24 5.59 -5.17 -21.09
CA SER A 24 6.91 -4.61 -20.84
C SER A 24 7.34 -4.84 -19.39
N ILE A 25 8.57 -5.30 -19.22
CA ILE A 25 9.20 -5.37 -17.89
C ILE A 25 9.71 -3.96 -17.58
N ASN A 26 9.02 -3.29 -16.65
CA ASN A 26 9.31 -1.94 -16.25
C ASN A 26 10.13 -1.91 -14.94
N THR A 27 10.81 -0.79 -14.69
CA THR A 27 11.52 -0.52 -13.42
C THR A 27 10.65 -0.80 -12.20
N THR A 28 9.37 -0.41 -12.27
CA THR A 28 8.39 -0.62 -11.19
C THR A 28 8.17 -2.11 -10.89
N MET A 29 8.09 -2.95 -11.93
CA MET A 29 7.91 -4.39 -11.78
C MET A 29 9.12 -5.03 -11.08
N VAL A 30 10.33 -4.63 -11.47
CA VAL A 30 11.57 -5.11 -10.83
C VAL A 30 11.59 -4.72 -9.36
N THR A 31 11.29 -3.45 -9.03
CA THR A 31 11.25 -2.98 -7.64
C THR A 31 10.15 -3.70 -6.85
N THR A 32 8.99 -3.98 -7.44
CA THR A 32 7.93 -4.76 -6.80
C THR A 32 8.42 -6.15 -6.40
N VAL A 33 9.12 -6.84 -7.30
CA VAL A 33 9.70 -8.17 -7.01
C VAL A 33 10.72 -8.07 -5.88
N ILE A 34 11.60 -7.06 -5.90
CA ILE A 34 12.58 -6.85 -4.82
C ILE A 34 11.89 -6.63 -3.49
N VAL A 35 10.87 -5.76 -3.42
CA VAL A 35 10.10 -5.49 -2.20
C VAL A 35 9.40 -6.76 -1.70
N CYS A 36 8.80 -7.56 -2.59
CA CYS A 36 8.19 -8.84 -2.22
C CYS A 36 9.20 -9.83 -1.66
N LEU A 37 10.41 -9.91 -2.24
CA LEU A 37 11.47 -10.78 -1.74
C LEU A 37 11.99 -10.32 -0.37
N ILE A 38 12.15 -9.01 -0.16
CA ILE A 38 12.52 -8.46 1.14
C ILE A 38 11.44 -8.75 2.17
N LEU A 39 10.17 -8.54 1.83
CA LEU A 39 9.05 -8.84 2.72
C LEU A 39 9.02 -10.34 3.09
N LEU A 40 9.18 -11.22 2.12
CA LEU A 40 9.25 -12.67 2.35
C LEU A 40 10.42 -13.02 3.29
N ALA A 41 11.60 -12.45 3.05
CA ALA A 41 12.76 -12.66 3.90
C ALA A 41 12.51 -12.19 5.35
N LEU A 42 11.88 -11.03 5.53
CA LEU A 42 11.52 -10.50 6.85
C LEU A 42 10.49 -11.39 7.57
N ILE A 43 9.48 -11.87 6.86
CA ILE A 43 8.47 -12.79 7.43
C ILE A 43 9.10 -14.11 7.83
N LEU A 44 9.98 -14.68 6.99
CA LEU A 44 10.68 -15.92 7.32
C LEU A 44 11.64 -15.75 8.49
N PHE A 45 12.33 -14.61 8.56
CA PHE A 45 13.19 -14.25 9.68
C PHE A 45 12.38 -14.10 10.97
N ALA A 46 11.29 -13.34 10.95
CA ALA A 46 10.41 -13.16 12.10
C ALA A 46 9.87 -14.52 12.58
N ARG A 47 9.39 -15.36 11.67
CA ARG A 47 8.93 -16.71 11.99
C ARG A 47 10.04 -17.56 12.61
N TYR A 48 11.26 -17.50 12.08
CA TYR A 48 12.38 -18.26 12.60
C TYR A 48 12.72 -17.85 14.04
N GLU A 49 12.77 -16.54 14.33
CA GLU A 49 13.07 -16.02 15.66
C GLU A 49 11.96 -16.34 16.69
N ILE A 50 10.68 -16.22 16.29
CA ILE A 50 9.54 -16.54 17.17
C ILE A 50 9.44 -18.03 17.47
N MET A 51 9.80 -18.91 16.51
CA MET A 51 9.73 -20.36 16.69
C MET A 51 10.92 -20.97 17.42
N LYS A 52 11.96 -20.18 17.66
CA LYS A 52 13.16 -20.65 18.33
C LYS A 52 12.93 -20.63 19.84
N ASP A 53 13.04 -21.81 20.44
CA ASP A 53 12.95 -21.98 21.90
C ASP A 53 14.22 -21.44 22.54
N TYR A 54 14.12 -20.31 23.21
CA TYR A 54 15.19 -19.73 24.02
C TYR A 54 14.81 -19.89 25.50
N ASP A 55 15.76 -20.33 26.33
CA ASP A 55 15.59 -20.35 27.79
C ASP A 55 15.29 -18.92 28.33
N GLU A 56 15.87 -17.88 27.67
CA GLU A 56 15.55 -16.48 27.90
C GLU A 56 15.33 -15.79 26.55
N PRO A 57 14.23 -14.98 26.40
CA PRO A 57 13.93 -14.31 25.14
C PRO A 57 15.05 -13.33 24.74
N ASN A 58 15.53 -13.44 23.51
CA ASN A 58 16.55 -12.54 22.96
C ASN A 58 15.94 -11.16 22.64
N VAL A 59 16.77 -10.10 22.70
CA VAL A 59 16.33 -8.72 22.34
C VAL A 59 15.69 -8.65 20.96
N VAL A 60 16.24 -9.38 19.99
CA VAL A 60 15.67 -9.43 18.61
C VAL A 60 14.30 -10.07 18.61
N GLN A 61 14.10 -11.17 19.31
CA GLN A 61 12.80 -11.84 19.45
C GLN A 61 11.79 -10.89 20.08
N ASN A 62 12.13 -10.25 21.21
CA ASN A 62 11.25 -9.30 21.89
C ASN A 62 10.81 -8.13 20.98
N VAL A 63 11.73 -7.61 20.14
CA VAL A 63 11.40 -6.53 19.20
C VAL A 63 10.45 -7.03 18.11
N VAL A 64 10.70 -8.21 17.54
CA VAL A 64 9.84 -8.79 16.51
C VAL A 64 8.46 -9.09 17.06
N GLU A 65 8.36 -9.74 18.23
CA GLU A 65 7.11 -10.03 18.91
C GLU A 65 6.34 -8.74 19.22
N MET A 66 7.01 -7.72 19.75
CA MET A 66 6.37 -6.43 20.04
C MET A 66 5.77 -5.76 18.77
N ILE A 67 6.44 -5.86 17.62
CA ILE A 67 5.93 -5.31 16.36
C ILE A 67 4.68 -6.08 15.93
N VAL A 68 4.72 -7.40 15.92
CA VAL A 68 3.60 -8.27 15.55
C VAL A 68 2.43 -8.05 16.49
N GLU A 69 2.63 -8.08 17.81
CA GLU A 69 1.59 -7.85 18.80
C GLU A 69 0.90 -6.49 18.66
N LYS A 70 1.67 -5.43 18.34
CA LYS A 70 1.09 -4.11 18.10
C LYS A 70 0.25 -4.05 16.84
N MET A 71 0.67 -4.74 15.78
CA MET A 71 -0.10 -4.84 14.54
C MET A 71 -1.38 -5.65 14.77
N ASP A 72 -1.26 -6.80 15.44
CA ASP A 72 -2.40 -7.63 15.84
C ASP A 72 -3.41 -6.83 16.69
N ALA A 73 -2.94 -6.15 17.72
CA ALA A 73 -3.78 -5.33 18.60
C ALA A 73 -4.49 -4.22 17.82
N MET A 74 -3.82 -3.59 16.86
CA MET A 74 -4.43 -2.57 16.00
C MET A 74 -5.54 -3.18 15.13
N VAL A 75 -5.34 -4.34 14.52
CA VAL A 75 -6.36 -5.00 13.71
C VAL A 75 -7.52 -5.46 14.57
N VAL A 76 -7.24 -6.07 15.73
CA VAL A 76 -8.28 -6.54 16.66
C VAL A 76 -9.11 -5.39 17.22
N SER A 77 -8.50 -4.26 17.56
CA SER A 77 -9.22 -3.10 18.09
C SER A 77 -10.17 -2.46 17.06
N ASN A 78 -9.84 -2.55 15.77
CA ASN A 78 -10.65 -1.95 14.70
C ASN A 78 -11.69 -2.90 14.11
N MET A 79 -11.43 -4.22 14.08
CA MET A 79 -12.30 -5.20 13.43
C MET A 79 -13.00 -6.15 14.41
N GLY A 80 -12.68 -6.09 15.70
CA GLY A 80 -13.33 -6.88 16.75
C GLY A 80 -13.30 -8.39 16.46
N ILE A 81 -14.47 -9.03 16.51
CA ILE A 81 -14.62 -10.50 16.33
C ILE A 81 -14.22 -10.98 14.92
N HIS A 82 -14.25 -10.10 13.93
CA HIS A 82 -13.92 -10.43 12.54
C HIS A 82 -12.43 -10.32 12.24
N ALA A 83 -11.61 -9.79 13.16
CA ALA A 83 -10.20 -9.54 13.00
C ALA A 83 -9.42 -10.79 12.54
N LYS A 84 -9.63 -11.95 13.19
CA LYS A 84 -8.89 -13.19 12.90
C LYS A 84 -8.92 -13.62 11.42
N LYS A 85 -9.97 -13.26 10.70
CA LYS A 85 -10.13 -13.63 9.29
C LYS A 85 -9.29 -12.76 8.36
N TYR A 86 -9.11 -11.49 8.72
CA TYR A 86 -8.48 -10.48 7.86
C TYR A 86 -7.10 -10.04 8.34
N LEU A 87 -6.68 -10.48 9.53
CA LEU A 87 -5.45 -10.10 10.21
C LEU A 87 -4.24 -10.24 9.28
N ASN A 88 -3.95 -11.44 8.79
CA ASN A 88 -2.80 -11.71 7.92
C ASN A 88 -2.84 -10.87 6.63
N TYR A 89 -4.03 -10.61 6.08
CA TYR A 89 -4.19 -9.79 4.88
C TYR A 89 -3.85 -8.33 5.16
N VAL A 90 -4.41 -7.75 6.22
CA VAL A 90 -4.19 -6.34 6.56
C VAL A 90 -2.73 -6.08 6.90
N GLU A 91 -2.11 -6.96 7.67
CA GLU A 91 -0.69 -6.86 8.05
C GLU A 91 0.22 -6.97 6.85
N ALA A 92 0.01 -7.96 5.98
CA ALA A 92 0.79 -8.12 4.75
C ALA A 92 0.62 -6.92 3.82
N LEU A 93 -0.61 -6.39 3.69
CA LEU A 93 -0.91 -5.21 2.89
C LEU A 93 -0.19 -3.97 3.42
N MET A 94 -0.25 -3.72 4.73
CA MET A 94 0.42 -2.59 5.37
C MET A 94 1.94 -2.70 5.26
N ALA A 95 2.49 -3.88 5.52
CA ALA A 95 3.93 -4.13 5.40
C ALA A 95 4.42 -3.92 3.95
N PHE A 96 3.66 -4.40 2.95
CA PHE A 96 3.99 -4.19 1.55
C PHE A 96 3.97 -2.71 1.15
N ILE A 97 2.92 -1.96 1.54
CA ILE A 97 2.80 -0.52 1.23
C ILE A 97 3.93 0.25 1.91
N PHE A 98 4.23 -0.06 3.18
CA PHE A 98 5.29 0.60 3.93
C PHE A 98 6.66 0.40 3.30
N LEU A 99 7.03 -0.86 3.01
CA LEU A 99 8.30 -1.17 2.34
C LEU A 99 8.38 -0.56 0.94
N SER A 100 7.27 -0.55 0.21
CA SER A 100 7.18 0.09 -1.11
C SER A 100 7.45 1.59 -1.03
N ASN A 101 6.90 2.28 -0.03
CA ASN A 101 7.11 3.71 0.15
C ASN A 101 8.55 4.02 0.57
N ILE A 102 9.12 3.23 1.51
CA ILE A 102 10.51 3.39 1.97
C ILE A 102 11.52 3.10 0.87
N SER A 103 11.18 2.29 -0.14
CA SER A 103 12.11 1.97 -1.23
C SER A 103 12.63 3.22 -1.97
N GLY A 104 11.88 4.34 -1.91
CA GLY A 104 12.30 5.65 -2.40
C GLY A 104 13.56 6.18 -1.74
N LEU A 105 13.77 5.94 -0.43
CA LEU A 105 14.96 6.35 0.30
C LEU A 105 16.25 5.69 -0.23
N PHE A 106 16.12 4.49 -0.82
CA PHE A 106 17.23 3.75 -1.41
C PHE A 106 17.47 4.08 -2.89
N GLY A 107 16.81 5.13 -3.40
CA GLY A 107 16.91 5.52 -4.80
C GLY A 107 16.19 4.57 -5.77
N LEU A 108 15.39 3.62 -5.24
CA LEU A 108 14.54 2.76 -6.04
C LEU A 108 13.23 3.47 -6.33
N ARG A 109 12.68 3.25 -7.52
CA ARG A 109 11.36 3.80 -7.84
C ARG A 109 10.29 3.05 -7.03
N PRO A 110 9.55 3.73 -6.12
CA PRO A 110 8.53 3.06 -5.32
C PRO A 110 7.48 2.37 -6.20
N PRO A 111 7.12 1.12 -5.95
CA PRO A 111 6.00 0.44 -6.63
C PRO A 111 4.68 1.23 -6.55
N THR A 112 4.47 1.90 -5.45
CA THR A 112 3.30 2.75 -5.17
C THR A 112 3.27 4.07 -5.95
N ALA A 113 4.36 4.43 -6.64
CA ALA A 113 4.40 5.55 -7.59
C ALA A 113 3.77 5.18 -8.96
N ASP A 114 3.34 3.94 -9.16
CA ASP A 114 2.62 3.47 -10.33
C ASP A 114 1.14 3.25 -10.00
N PHE A 115 0.26 3.88 -10.80
CA PHE A 115 -1.18 3.77 -10.62
C PHE A 115 -1.68 2.32 -10.77
N GLY A 116 -1.08 1.55 -11.69
CA GLY A 116 -1.44 0.14 -11.88
C GLY A 116 -1.24 -0.70 -10.61
N THR A 117 -0.13 -0.50 -9.91
CA THR A 117 0.16 -1.19 -8.64
C THR A 117 -0.81 -0.78 -7.53
N THR A 118 -1.02 0.53 -7.34
CA THR A 118 -1.91 1.04 -6.30
C THR A 118 -3.38 0.68 -6.56
N PHE A 119 -3.79 0.71 -7.82
CA PHE A 119 -5.13 0.28 -8.21
C PHE A 119 -5.33 -1.23 -8.05
N GLY A 120 -4.31 -2.03 -8.35
CA GLY A 120 -4.32 -3.48 -8.10
C GLY A 120 -4.51 -3.80 -6.62
N LEU A 121 -3.78 -3.12 -5.72
CA LEU A 121 -3.96 -3.28 -4.26
C LEU A 121 -5.37 -2.86 -3.81
N ALA A 122 -5.86 -1.74 -4.31
CA ALA A 122 -7.21 -1.25 -3.99
C ALA A 122 -8.30 -2.20 -4.52
N LEU A 123 -8.11 -2.82 -5.69
CA LEU A 123 -9.02 -3.83 -6.22
C LEU A 123 -9.06 -5.10 -5.36
N ILE A 124 -7.91 -5.59 -4.89
CA ILE A 124 -7.87 -6.74 -3.98
C ILE A 124 -8.66 -6.42 -2.70
N THR A 125 -8.42 -5.23 -2.12
CA THR A 125 -9.16 -4.74 -0.96
C THR A 125 -10.67 -4.65 -1.25
N PHE A 126 -11.04 -4.13 -2.39
CA PHE A 126 -12.45 -4.03 -2.82
C PHE A 126 -13.11 -5.40 -2.93
N VAL A 127 -12.44 -6.38 -3.54
CA VAL A 127 -12.94 -7.77 -3.60
C VAL A 127 -13.16 -8.34 -2.20
N MET A 128 -12.28 -8.03 -1.23
CA MET A 128 -12.44 -8.47 0.16
C MET A 128 -13.64 -7.80 0.84
N ILE A 129 -13.86 -6.51 0.59
CA ILE A 129 -15.02 -5.75 1.08
C ILE A 129 -16.33 -6.34 0.52
N GLU A 130 -16.39 -6.57 -0.79
CA GLU A 130 -17.56 -7.15 -1.45
C GLU A 130 -17.82 -8.59 -1.00
N TYR A 131 -16.76 -9.37 -0.83
CA TYR A 131 -16.88 -10.72 -0.27
C TYR A 131 -17.46 -10.72 1.15
N ALA A 132 -17.04 -9.77 2.00
CA ALA A 132 -17.61 -9.61 3.34
C ALA A 132 -19.10 -9.28 3.26
N TRP A 133 -19.49 -8.35 2.38
CA TRP A 133 -20.88 -7.94 2.17
C TRP A 133 -21.76 -9.09 1.67
N ILE A 134 -21.33 -9.79 0.62
CA ILE A 134 -22.05 -10.95 0.08
C ILE A 134 -22.25 -12.03 1.16
N LYS A 135 -21.22 -12.29 1.95
CA LYS A 135 -21.29 -13.32 3.00
C LYS A 135 -22.22 -12.95 4.14
N THR A 136 -22.35 -11.66 4.46
CA THR A 136 -23.17 -11.18 5.58
C THR A 136 -24.64 -11.03 5.19
N LYS A 137 -24.92 -10.34 4.09
CA LYS A 137 -26.28 -9.95 3.69
C LYS A 137 -26.87 -10.76 2.54
N GLY A 138 -26.05 -11.53 1.81
CA GLY A 138 -26.53 -12.36 0.70
C GLY A 138 -27.37 -11.55 -0.30
N PHE A 139 -28.61 -11.95 -0.54
CA PHE A 139 -29.55 -11.23 -1.41
C PHE A 139 -30.02 -9.88 -0.84
N GLY A 140 -29.78 -9.60 0.45
CA GLY A 140 -30.10 -8.33 1.09
C GLY A 140 -29.33 -7.14 0.52
N ILE A 141 -28.22 -7.37 -0.19
CA ILE A 141 -27.42 -6.35 -0.87
C ILE A 141 -28.29 -5.51 -1.82
N ILE A 142 -29.22 -6.15 -2.55
CA ILE A 142 -30.09 -5.44 -3.48
C ILE A 142 -30.96 -4.44 -2.73
N LYS A 143 -31.42 -4.81 -1.51
CA LYS A 143 -32.20 -3.90 -0.67
C LYS A 143 -31.35 -2.72 -0.18
N ASP A 144 -30.13 -2.99 0.27
CA ASP A 144 -29.22 -1.93 0.73
C ASP A 144 -28.87 -0.95 -0.42
N LEU A 145 -28.70 -1.45 -1.65
CA LEU A 145 -28.45 -0.61 -2.82
C LEU A 145 -29.68 0.23 -3.22
N LEU A 146 -30.89 -0.21 -2.89
CA LEU A 146 -32.14 0.50 -3.18
C LEU A 146 -32.55 1.45 -2.04
N ASP A 147 -31.92 1.38 -0.88
CA ASP A 147 -32.25 2.21 0.28
C ASP A 147 -31.67 3.64 0.12
N PRO A 148 -32.40 4.71 0.51
CA PRO A 148 -33.76 4.75 1.04
C PRO A 148 -34.86 4.69 -0.04
N PHE A 149 -34.55 4.95 -1.30
CA PHE A 149 -35.47 4.89 -2.45
C PHE A 149 -34.78 4.34 -3.69
N PRO A 150 -35.49 3.63 -4.59
CA PRO A 150 -34.92 3.04 -5.81
C PRO A 150 -34.19 4.03 -6.73
N VAL A 151 -34.52 5.32 -6.65
CA VAL A 151 -33.87 6.39 -7.43
C VAL A 151 -32.39 6.55 -7.05
N PHE A 152 -31.98 6.14 -5.81
CA PHE A 152 -30.59 6.23 -5.36
C PHE A 152 -29.71 5.07 -5.85
N LEU A 153 -30.28 4.03 -6.44
CA LEU A 153 -29.53 2.89 -6.95
C LEU A 153 -28.29 3.27 -7.80
N PRO A 154 -28.39 4.15 -8.82
CA PRO A 154 -27.21 4.49 -9.62
C PRO A 154 -26.14 5.23 -8.80
N ILE A 155 -26.53 6.07 -7.84
CA ILE A 155 -25.60 6.79 -6.98
C ILE A 155 -24.90 5.82 -6.02
N ASN A 156 -25.62 4.87 -5.44
CA ASN A 156 -25.06 3.87 -4.53
C ASN A 156 -24.09 2.95 -5.27
N ILE A 157 -24.41 2.52 -6.49
CA ILE A 157 -23.48 1.73 -7.32
C ILE A 157 -22.20 2.53 -7.63
N ILE A 158 -22.33 3.79 -8.06
CA ILE A 158 -21.16 4.64 -8.33
C ILE A 158 -20.31 4.81 -7.07
N SER A 159 -20.92 4.99 -5.90
CA SER A 159 -20.23 5.13 -4.62
C SER A 159 -19.39 3.88 -4.27
N GLU A 160 -19.91 2.67 -4.53
CA GLU A 160 -19.15 1.44 -4.32
C GLU A 160 -17.89 1.40 -5.19
N PHE A 161 -18.01 1.70 -6.47
CA PHE A 161 -16.86 1.74 -7.37
C PHE A 161 -15.91 2.93 -7.11
N ALA A 162 -16.41 4.02 -6.54
CA ALA A 162 -15.59 5.16 -6.16
C ALA A 162 -14.61 4.83 -5.01
N THR A 163 -14.95 3.87 -4.16
CA THR A 163 -14.12 3.47 -3.01
C THR A 163 -12.73 3.00 -3.43
N PRO A 164 -12.55 1.97 -4.29
CA PRO A 164 -11.22 1.51 -4.70
C PRO A 164 -10.46 2.58 -5.51
N VAL A 165 -11.17 3.37 -6.31
CA VAL A 165 -10.55 4.47 -7.06
C VAL A 165 -9.99 5.53 -6.11
N SER A 166 -10.77 5.93 -5.10
CA SER A 166 -10.35 6.93 -4.10
C SER A 166 -9.14 6.44 -3.29
N MET A 167 -9.15 5.18 -2.84
CA MET A 167 -8.03 4.58 -2.09
C MET A 167 -6.76 4.52 -2.94
N SER A 168 -6.88 4.09 -4.19
CA SER A 168 -5.77 4.01 -5.14
C SER A 168 -5.17 5.38 -5.47
N LEU A 169 -6.03 6.37 -5.82
CA LEU A 169 -5.59 7.73 -6.14
C LEU A 169 -4.92 8.42 -4.95
N ARG A 170 -5.37 8.17 -3.73
CA ARG A 170 -4.76 8.72 -2.53
C ARG A 170 -3.34 8.20 -2.33
N LEU A 171 -3.14 6.87 -2.43
CA LEU A 171 -1.83 6.26 -2.30
C LEU A 171 -0.89 6.69 -3.43
N PHE A 172 -1.32 6.58 -4.68
CA PHE A 172 -0.58 7.00 -5.86
C PHE A 172 -0.23 8.49 -5.82
N GLY A 173 -1.22 9.35 -5.54
CA GLY A 173 -1.07 10.80 -5.57
C GLY A 173 -0.06 11.30 -4.54
N ASN A 174 -0.07 10.74 -3.33
CA ASN A 174 0.86 11.10 -2.27
C ASN A 174 2.31 10.79 -2.66
N VAL A 175 2.58 9.56 -3.11
CA VAL A 175 3.93 9.12 -3.50
C VAL A 175 4.39 9.87 -4.75
N ARG A 176 3.51 10.05 -5.73
CA ARG A 176 3.84 10.77 -6.97
C ARG A 176 4.13 12.25 -6.72
N ALA A 177 3.36 12.90 -5.85
CA ALA A 177 3.60 14.30 -5.46
C ALA A 177 4.98 14.45 -4.80
N GLY A 178 5.35 13.57 -3.88
CA GLY A 178 6.68 13.56 -3.26
C GLY A 178 7.80 13.42 -4.30
N THR A 179 7.68 12.49 -5.23
CA THR A 179 8.67 12.28 -6.31
C THR A 179 8.81 13.51 -7.20
N ILE A 180 7.69 14.16 -7.57
CA ILE A 180 7.70 15.37 -8.41
C ILE A 180 8.34 16.54 -7.65
N MET A 181 7.99 16.74 -6.38
CA MET A 181 8.53 17.82 -5.55
C MET A 181 10.04 17.67 -5.37
N LEU A 182 10.53 16.47 -5.10
CA LEU A 182 11.96 16.19 -5.02
C LEU A 182 12.66 16.41 -6.35
N GLY A 183 12.08 15.93 -7.45
CA GLY A 183 12.63 16.14 -8.80
C GLY A 183 12.74 17.64 -9.16
N LEU A 184 11.71 18.44 -8.87
CA LEU A 184 11.73 19.90 -9.07
C LEU A 184 12.79 20.58 -8.20
N TRP A 185 12.94 20.12 -6.95
CA TRP A 185 13.99 20.65 -6.07
C TRP A 185 15.38 20.44 -6.66
N TYR A 186 15.66 19.21 -7.13
CA TYR A 186 16.94 18.90 -7.75
C TYR A 186 17.18 19.65 -9.08
N ALA A 187 16.12 19.93 -9.83
CA ALA A 187 16.23 20.64 -11.11
C ALA A 187 16.43 22.16 -10.95
N LEU A 188 15.67 22.78 -10.06
CA LEU A 188 15.54 24.24 -9.99
C LEU A 188 16.45 24.89 -8.95
N MET A 189 16.85 24.18 -7.89
CA MET A 189 17.56 24.80 -6.77
C MET A 189 19.07 24.87 -7.00
N PRO A 190 19.73 25.91 -6.45
CA PRO A 190 21.19 26.08 -6.51
C PRO A 190 21.91 24.91 -5.83
N TRP A 191 23.16 24.66 -6.25
CA TRP A 191 23.95 23.52 -5.77
C TRP A 191 24.11 23.45 -4.24
N PHE A 192 24.22 24.61 -3.56
CA PHE A 192 24.40 24.65 -2.10
C PHE A 192 23.16 24.21 -1.32
N THR A 193 21.96 24.33 -1.89
CA THR A 193 20.72 23.85 -1.27
C THR A 193 20.48 22.37 -1.51
N LYS A 194 21.26 21.75 -2.43
CA LYS A 194 21.22 20.31 -2.69
C LYS A 194 21.97 19.50 -1.63
N ILE A 195 22.66 20.19 -0.69
CA ILE A 195 23.36 19.55 0.42
C ILE A 195 22.48 19.68 1.69
N GLY A 196 22.02 18.56 2.23
CA GLY A 196 21.27 18.51 3.50
C GLY A 196 19.75 18.64 3.35
N ILE A 197 19.23 19.65 2.65
CA ILE A 197 17.77 19.84 2.49
C ILE A 197 17.09 18.66 1.80
N PRO A 198 17.64 18.05 0.73
CA PRO A 198 17.03 16.85 0.14
C PRO A 198 16.93 15.68 1.09
N ALA A 199 17.88 15.48 1.99
CA ALA A 199 17.80 14.41 2.99
C ALA A 199 16.58 14.60 3.92
N PHE A 200 16.29 15.85 4.33
CA PHE A 200 15.10 16.17 5.10
C PHE A 200 13.81 15.97 4.29
N LEU A 201 13.80 16.37 3.01
CA LEU A 201 12.66 16.18 2.13
C LEU A 201 12.38 14.69 1.87
N HIS A 202 13.42 13.87 1.67
CA HIS A 202 13.28 12.42 1.55
C HIS A 202 12.75 11.80 2.86
N ALA A 203 13.28 12.21 4.02
CA ALA A 203 12.75 11.76 5.30
C ALA A 203 11.27 12.12 5.48
N TYR A 204 10.87 13.29 5.02
CA TYR A 204 9.47 13.72 5.09
C TYR A 204 8.57 12.98 4.09
N PHE A 205 8.92 12.97 2.79
CA PHE A 205 8.04 12.41 1.75
C PHE A 205 8.06 10.89 1.71
N ASP A 206 9.23 10.26 1.78
CA ASP A 206 9.36 8.82 1.59
C ASP A 206 9.08 8.06 2.90
N PHE A 207 9.58 8.56 4.06
CA PHE A 207 9.38 7.88 5.33
C PHE A 207 8.11 8.34 6.04
N PHE A 208 8.02 9.62 6.44
CA PHE A 208 6.92 10.10 7.29
C PHE A 208 5.58 10.07 6.56
N SER A 209 5.50 10.66 5.38
CA SER A 209 4.29 10.66 4.56
C SER A 209 3.92 9.24 4.10
N GLY A 210 4.93 8.41 3.76
CA GLY A 210 4.75 7.00 3.42
C GLY A 210 4.20 6.18 4.57
N ALA A 211 4.66 6.41 5.82
CA ALA A 211 4.14 5.75 7.01
C ALA A 211 2.68 6.12 7.29
N ILE A 212 2.36 7.43 7.25
CA ILE A 212 0.98 7.91 7.41
C ILE A 212 0.07 7.29 6.36
N GLN A 213 0.51 7.26 5.10
CA GLN A 213 -0.28 6.71 4.00
C GLN A 213 -0.54 5.22 4.16
N THR A 214 0.45 4.47 4.63
CA THR A 214 0.31 3.05 4.97
C THR A 214 -0.76 2.85 6.05
N TYR A 215 -0.67 3.63 7.12
CA TYR A 215 -1.64 3.59 8.22
C TYR A 215 -3.05 3.93 7.74
N VAL A 216 -3.22 5.02 6.98
CA VAL A 216 -4.52 5.44 6.45
C VAL A 216 -5.13 4.38 5.53
N PHE A 217 -4.32 3.78 4.63
CA PHE A 217 -4.81 2.74 3.74
C PHE A 217 -5.27 1.49 4.53
N GLY A 218 -4.47 1.04 5.51
CA GLY A 218 -4.81 -0.08 6.38
C GLY A 218 -6.07 0.19 7.20
N MET A 219 -6.17 1.38 7.81
CA MET A 219 -7.36 1.79 8.59
C MET A 219 -8.62 1.81 7.73
N LEU A 220 -8.56 2.40 6.53
CA LEU A 220 -9.71 2.40 5.61
C LEU A 220 -10.11 0.98 5.19
N THR A 221 -9.13 0.12 4.91
CA THR A 221 -9.38 -1.30 4.61
C THR A 221 -10.15 -1.96 5.74
N MET A 222 -9.69 -1.81 6.99
CA MET A 222 -10.34 -2.39 8.17
C MET A 222 -11.76 -1.83 8.38
N VAL A 223 -11.93 -0.52 8.31
CA VAL A 223 -13.22 0.14 8.51
C VAL A 223 -14.22 -0.27 7.44
N PHE A 224 -13.83 -0.28 6.15
CA PHE A 224 -14.74 -0.68 5.08
C PHE A 224 -15.15 -2.14 5.15
N ILE A 225 -14.23 -3.04 5.52
CA ILE A 225 -14.57 -4.46 5.73
C ILE A 225 -15.47 -4.61 6.95
N SER A 226 -15.18 -3.94 8.07
CA SER A 226 -15.96 -4.04 9.31
C SER A 226 -17.39 -3.55 9.12
N ASN A 227 -17.57 -2.40 8.45
CA ASN A 227 -18.90 -1.82 8.17
C ASN A 227 -19.82 -2.75 7.35
N ARG A 228 -19.26 -3.77 6.67
CA ARG A 228 -20.08 -4.75 5.93
C ARG A 228 -20.64 -5.86 6.82
N TYR A 229 -20.15 -5.94 8.05
CA TYR A 229 -20.65 -6.93 9.04
C TYR A 229 -21.72 -6.34 9.97
N ASP A 230 -21.80 -5.02 10.05
CA ASP A 230 -22.83 -4.28 10.78
C ASP A 230 -24.08 -4.08 9.88
#